data_3d818432b89890493cbbdd758eb66a7a
#
_entry.id   3d818432b89890493cbbdd758eb66a7a
#
_cell.length_a   1.000
_cell.length_b   1.000
_cell.length_c   1.000
_cell.angle_alpha   90.00
_cell.angle_beta   90.00
_cell.angle_gamma   90.00
#
_symmetry.space_group_name_H-M   'P 1'
#
loop_
_entity.id
_entity.type
_entity.pdbx_description
1 polymer ?
#
loop_
_entity_poly.entity_id
_entity_poly.type
_entity_poly.pdbx_seq_one_letter_code
_entity_poly.pdbx_strand_id
1 'polypeptide(L)'
;IAAAGNKKFVMIAGPSSSGKTTFSHRLSIQLAAHGMKPHPIAVDNYFIDRHLTPVDEFGEKNFECLEAIDVEQFNKDMLELLEGKRVEMPVFNFKTGTREYKGDFLQLDKDDILVIEGIHGLNDRLSYALPKESKFKIYLSALTQLNIDEHNRIPTTDGRLIRRIVRDARTRGTSAKETIARWPSVRRGEEQNIF
;
A
#
# COMPACT_ATOMS: atom_id res chain seq x y z
N ILE A 1 17.46 7.60 5.03
CA ILE A 1 16.29 8.25 5.67
C ILE A 1 16.78 8.98 6.93
N ALA A 2 17.30 8.29 7.92
CA ALA A 2 17.77 8.89 9.18
C ALA A 2 18.74 10.06 8.96
N ALA A 3 19.73 9.91 8.10
CA ALA A 3 20.71 10.96 7.78
C ALA A 3 20.11 12.18 7.04
N ALA A 4 18.96 12.04 6.42
CA ALA A 4 18.33 13.12 5.66
C ALA A 4 17.57 14.13 6.55
N GLY A 5 17.26 13.80 7.80
CA GLY A 5 16.76 14.70 8.86
C GLY A 5 15.39 15.37 8.63
N ASN A 6 15.00 15.58 7.39
CA ASN A 6 13.78 16.31 7.01
C ASN A 6 12.67 15.39 6.44
N LYS A 7 12.89 14.07 6.42
CA LYS A 7 11.92 13.12 5.86
C LYS A 7 10.86 12.75 6.90
N LYS A 8 9.61 13.03 6.60
CA LYS A 8 8.44 12.70 7.41
C LYS A 8 7.62 11.54 6.82
N PHE A 9 7.77 11.32 5.51
CA PHE A 9 7.00 10.31 4.78
C PHE A 9 7.94 9.36 4.03
N VAL A 10 7.88 8.07 4.36
CA VAL A 10 8.48 7.01 3.56
C VAL A 10 7.37 6.38 2.72
N MET A 11 7.42 6.57 1.42
CA MET A 11 6.40 6.11 0.48
C MET A 11 6.88 4.84 -0.21
N ILE A 12 6.24 3.71 0.05
CA ILE A 12 6.64 2.40 -0.46
C ILE A 12 5.65 1.93 -1.52
N ALA A 13 6.11 1.76 -2.76
CA ALA A 13 5.32 1.14 -3.82
C ALA A 13 5.91 -0.19 -4.27
N GLY A 14 5.11 -0.95 -4.98
CA GLY A 14 5.48 -2.21 -5.59
C GLY A 14 4.24 -3.02 -5.94
N PRO A 15 4.38 -4.04 -6.77
CA PRO A 15 3.24 -4.80 -7.27
C PRO A 15 2.52 -5.56 -6.16
N SER A 16 1.30 -5.99 -6.44
CA SER A 16 0.49 -6.77 -5.49
C SER A 16 1.23 -8.04 -5.05
N SER A 17 1.13 -8.33 -3.76
CA SER A 17 1.81 -9.50 -3.12
C SER A 17 3.35 -9.48 -3.24
N SER A 18 3.97 -8.34 -3.52
CA SER A 18 5.44 -8.18 -3.49
C SER A 18 6.03 -8.23 -2.08
N GLY A 19 5.20 -8.03 -1.04
CA GLY A 19 5.64 -7.99 0.35
C GLY A 19 5.80 -6.58 0.92
N LYS A 20 5.17 -5.57 0.32
CA LYS A 20 5.21 -4.16 0.79
C LYS A 20 4.91 -4.04 2.29
N THR A 21 3.81 -4.61 2.75
CA THR A 21 3.41 -4.57 4.16
C THR A 21 4.45 -5.20 5.07
N THR A 22 4.99 -6.37 4.71
CA THR A 22 6.08 -6.99 5.48
C THR A 22 7.33 -6.13 5.49
N PHE A 23 7.66 -5.52 4.35
CA PHE A 23 8.82 -4.64 4.23
C PHE A 23 8.63 -3.36 5.05
N SER A 24 7.44 -2.74 5.04
CA SER A 24 7.15 -1.52 5.83
C SER A 24 7.34 -1.77 7.32
N HIS A 25 6.85 -2.89 7.85
CA HIS A 25 7.05 -3.26 9.26
C HIS A 25 8.53 -3.52 9.58
N ARG A 26 9.25 -4.24 8.72
CA ARG A 26 10.70 -4.48 8.92
C ARG A 26 11.52 -3.20 8.86
N LEU A 27 11.19 -2.31 7.92
CA LEU A 27 11.82 -0.99 7.82
C LEU A 27 11.51 -0.17 9.08
N SER A 28 10.28 -0.23 9.58
CA SER A 28 9.89 0.46 10.82
C SER A 28 10.75 0.01 12.01
N ILE A 29 11.03 -1.29 12.15
CA ILE A 29 11.94 -1.79 13.20
C ILE A 29 13.34 -1.18 13.05
N GLN A 30 13.86 -1.09 11.82
CA GLN A 30 15.17 -0.49 11.58
C GLN A 30 15.18 1.03 11.88
N LEU A 31 14.12 1.74 11.47
CA LEU A 31 14.00 3.17 11.77
C LEU A 31 13.91 3.42 13.28
N ALA A 32 13.20 2.57 14.02
CA ALA A 32 13.14 2.65 15.48
C ALA A 32 14.52 2.42 16.12
N ALA A 33 15.33 1.50 15.60
CA ALA A 33 16.70 1.29 16.04
C ALA A 33 17.62 2.52 15.81
N HIS A 34 17.24 3.41 14.88
CA HIS A 34 17.88 4.70 14.64
C HIS A 34 17.24 5.88 15.39
N GLY A 35 16.41 5.61 16.40
CA GLY A 35 15.83 6.62 17.27
C GLY A 35 14.58 7.32 16.71
N MET A 36 14.03 6.86 15.59
CA MET A 36 12.78 7.37 15.03
C MET A 36 11.57 6.62 15.62
N LYS A 37 10.39 7.24 15.53
CA LYS A 37 9.11 6.60 15.87
C LYS A 37 8.29 6.37 14.61
N PRO A 38 8.42 5.21 13.94
CA PRO A 38 7.74 4.93 12.69
C PRO A 38 6.28 4.48 12.92
N HIS A 39 5.38 4.99 12.08
CA HIS A 39 3.97 4.62 12.04
C HIS A 39 3.65 4.01 10.67
N PRO A 40 3.50 2.67 10.56
CA PRO A 40 3.08 2.02 9.33
C PRO A 40 1.64 2.37 8.95
N ILE A 41 1.41 2.81 7.71
CA ILE A 41 0.10 3.13 7.16
C ILE A 41 -0.06 2.42 5.83
N ALA A 42 -1.16 1.68 5.68
CA ALA A 42 -1.55 1.08 4.41
C ALA A 42 -2.47 2.05 3.63
N VAL A 43 -2.13 2.39 2.40
CA VAL A 43 -2.98 3.19 1.51
C VAL A 43 -4.31 2.47 1.25
N ASP A 44 -4.33 1.15 1.29
CA ASP A 44 -5.54 0.33 1.17
C ASP A 44 -6.61 0.68 2.23
N ASN A 45 -6.25 1.28 3.36
CA ASN A 45 -7.22 1.76 4.36
C ASN A 45 -8.04 2.97 3.88
N TYR A 46 -7.60 3.64 2.83
CA TYR A 46 -8.27 4.77 2.20
C TYR A 46 -9.10 4.39 0.97
N PHE A 47 -9.34 3.10 0.72
CA PHE A 47 -10.28 2.71 -0.32
C PHE A 47 -11.65 3.36 -0.07
N ILE A 48 -12.29 3.80 -1.15
CA ILE A 48 -13.72 4.15 -1.13
C ILE A 48 -14.55 2.87 -0.96
N ASP A 49 -15.79 3.01 -0.55
CA ASP A 49 -16.67 1.86 -0.39
C ASP A 49 -16.78 1.06 -1.68
N ARG A 50 -16.79 -0.27 -1.56
CA ARG A 50 -16.74 -1.20 -2.71
C ARG A 50 -17.79 -0.92 -3.76
N HIS A 51 -18.99 -0.46 -3.38
CA HIS A 51 -20.06 -0.17 -4.33
C HIS A 51 -19.74 1.04 -5.21
N LEU A 52 -18.91 1.98 -4.72
CA LEU A 52 -18.47 3.18 -5.43
C LEU A 52 -17.21 2.96 -6.28
N THR A 53 -16.53 1.82 -6.11
CA THR A 53 -15.30 1.52 -6.86
C THR A 53 -15.55 1.61 -8.36
N PRO A 54 -14.73 2.35 -9.14
CA PRO A 54 -14.84 2.44 -10.59
C PRO A 54 -14.83 1.06 -11.25
N VAL A 55 -15.44 0.97 -12.41
CA VAL A 55 -15.38 -0.24 -13.25
C VAL A 55 -14.34 -0.05 -14.35
N ASP A 56 -13.71 -1.13 -14.76
CA ASP A 56 -12.81 -1.15 -15.91
C ASP A 56 -13.58 -1.27 -17.23
N GLU A 57 -12.86 -1.31 -18.34
CA GLU A 57 -13.43 -1.45 -19.71
C GLU A 57 -14.21 -2.76 -19.93
N PHE A 58 -14.06 -3.74 -19.02
CA PHE A 58 -14.78 -5.01 -19.05
C PHE A 58 -15.99 -5.03 -18.10
N GLY A 59 -16.28 -3.90 -17.42
CA GLY A 59 -17.37 -3.80 -16.45
C GLY A 59 -17.04 -4.40 -15.08
N GLU A 60 -15.78 -4.77 -14.82
CA GLU A 60 -15.31 -5.31 -13.54
C GLU A 60 -14.81 -4.20 -12.62
N LYS A 61 -14.99 -4.37 -11.30
CA LYS A 61 -14.49 -3.40 -10.32
C LYS A 61 -12.97 -3.27 -10.36
N ASN A 62 -12.48 -2.05 -10.65
CA ASN A 62 -11.06 -1.74 -10.71
C ASN A 62 -10.55 -1.21 -9.37
N PHE A 63 -10.00 -2.10 -8.54
CA PHE A 63 -9.39 -1.74 -7.25
C PHE A 63 -7.94 -1.26 -7.37
N GLU A 64 -7.36 -1.35 -8.55
CA GLU A 64 -5.96 -1.00 -8.76
C GLU A 64 -5.80 0.44 -9.33
N CYS A 65 -6.88 1.12 -9.70
CA CYS A 65 -6.83 2.51 -10.13
C CYS A 65 -6.75 3.47 -8.92
N LEU A 66 -6.20 4.67 -9.17
CA LEU A 66 -6.07 5.69 -8.12
C LEU A 66 -7.43 6.19 -7.62
N GLU A 67 -8.41 6.22 -8.49
CA GLU A 67 -9.79 6.66 -8.23
C GLU A 67 -10.56 5.70 -7.30
N ALA A 68 -10.01 4.51 -7.02
CA ALA A 68 -10.51 3.62 -5.97
C ALA A 68 -10.07 4.05 -4.57
N ILE A 69 -9.13 4.99 -4.47
CA ILE A 69 -8.63 5.56 -3.22
C ILE A 69 -9.28 6.94 -3.00
N ASP A 70 -9.69 7.23 -1.78
CA ASP A 70 -10.08 8.57 -1.36
C ASP A 70 -8.82 9.43 -1.15
N VAL A 71 -8.32 9.96 -2.27
CA VAL A 71 -7.07 10.74 -2.31
C VAL A 71 -7.21 12.05 -1.54
N GLU A 72 -8.40 12.64 -1.51
CA GLU A 72 -8.66 13.88 -0.79
C GLU A 72 -8.56 13.65 0.72
N GLN A 73 -9.25 12.62 1.24
CA GLN A 73 -9.17 12.28 2.66
C GLN A 73 -7.75 11.86 3.06
N PHE A 74 -7.05 11.10 2.20
CA PHE A 74 -5.65 10.74 2.44
C PHE A 74 -4.77 11.99 2.62
N ASN A 75 -4.84 12.95 1.69
CA ASN A 75 -4.02 14.16 1.77
C ASN A 75 -4.40 15.03 2.97
N LYS A 76 -5.70 15.15 3.27
CA LYS A 76 -6.18 15.88 4.45
C LYS A 76 -5.59 15.30 5.73
N ASP A 77 -5.73 14.00 5.95
CA ASP A 77 -5.23 13.32 7.14
C ASP A 77 -3.70 13.46 7.28
N MET A 78 -2.97 13.27 6.18
CA MET A 78 -1.50 13.40 6.17
C MET A 78 -1.03 14.84 6.47
N LEU A 79 -1.73 15.86 5.97
CA LEU A 79 -1.43 17.25 6.27
C LEU A 79 -1.75 17.59 7.73
N GLU A 80 -2.90 17.17 8.24
CA GLU A 80 -3.28 17.38 9.65
C GLU A 80 -2.28 16.70 10.60
N LEU A 81 -1.80 15.51 10.28
CA LEU A 81 -0.73 14.83 11.01
C LEU A 81 0.58 15.63 10.95
N LEU A 82 0.94 16.15 9.78
CA LEU A 82 2.16 16.97 9.63
C LEU A 82 2.10 18.25 10.46
N GLU A 83 0.91 18.82 10.66
CA GLU A 83 0.64 19.97 11.53
C GLU A 83 0.61 19.59 13.03
N GLY A 84 0.79 18.32 13.38
CA GLY A 84 0.74 17.82 14.76
C GLY A 84 -0.68 17.69 15.33
N LYS A 85 -1.71 17.71 14.47
CA LYS A 85 -3.09 17.45 14.88
C LYS A 85 -3.32 15.99 15.16
N ARG A 86 -4.33 15.71 16.00
CA ARG A 86 -4.79 14.37 16.29
C ARG A 86 -5.82 13.94 15.23
N VAL A 87 -5.53 12.88 14.50
CA VAL A 87 -6.34 12.35 13.39
C VAL A 87 -6.83 10.94 13.71
N GLU A 88 -8.10 10.67 13.48
CA GLU A 88 -8.64 9.30 13.54
C GLU A 88 -8.31 8.56 12.26
N MET A 89 -7.57 7.44 12.39
CA MET A 89 -7.08 6.69 11.24
C MET A 89 -8.16 5.72 10.72
N PRO A 90 -8.44 5.72 9.40
CA PRO A 90 -9.38 4.79 8.82
C PRO A 90 -8.83 3.37 8.76
N VAL A 91 -9.74 2.40 8.74
CA VAL A 91 -9.46 0.99 8.47
C VAL A 91 -10.42 0.49 7.40
N PHE A 92 -9.92 -0.13 6.35
CA PHE A 92 -10.79 -0.73 5.33
C PHE A 92 -11.11 -2.19 5.67
N ASN A 93 -12.40 -2.48 5.81
CA ASN A 93 -12.87 -3.83 6.04
C ASN A 93 -13.08 -4.57 4.71
N PHE A 94 -12.12 -5.42 4.34
CA PHE A 94 -12.15 -6.17 3.08
C PHE A 94 -13.31 -7.18 2.97
N LYS A 95 -13.92 -7.60 4.08
CA LYS A 95 -15.08 -8.50 4.07
C LYS A 95 -16.35 -7.77 3.71
N THR A 96 -16.64 -6.67 4.39
CA THR A 96 -17.82 -5.82 4.13
C THR A 96 -17.61 -4.93 2.90
N GLY A 97 -16.37 -4.53 2.62
CA GLY A 97 -16.02 -3.61 1.53
C GLY A 97 -16.32 -2.16 1.87
N THR A 98 -16.20 -1.79 3.13
CA THR A 98 -16.47 -0.44 3.64
C THR A 98 -15.30 0.08 4.46
N ARG A 99 -15.13 1.41 4.47
CA ARG A 99 -14.20 2.09 5.35
C ARG A 99 -14.85 2.30 6.73
N GLU A 100 -14.10 2.01 7.78
CA GLU A 100 -14.55 2.07 9.16
C GLU A 100 -13.59 2.96 9.97
N TYR A 101 -14.12 3.64 10.99
CA TYR A 101 -13.35 4.36 11.99
C TYR A 101 -13.57 3.67 13.34
N LYS A 102 -12.48 3.27 14.02
CA LYS A 102 -12.52 2.40 15.21
C LYS A 102 -12.01 3.09 16.47
N GLY A 103 -11.84 4.41 16.42
CA GLY A 103 -11.28 5.17 17.53
C GLY A 103 -9.75 5.08 17.62
N ASP A 104 -9.07 4.65 16.56
CA ASP A 104 -7.61 4.63 16.49
C ASP A 104 -7.10 6.00 16.07
N PHE A 105 -6.52 6.73 17.00
CA PHE A 105 -6.02 8.08 16.76
C PHE A 105 -4.49 8.10 16.67
N LEU A 106 -3.99 8.87 15.72
CA LEU A 106 -2.58 9.18 15.56
C LEU A 106 -2.36 10.69 15.69
N GLN A 107 -1.27 11.06 16.34
CA GLN A 107 -0.75 12.43 16.42
C GLN A 107 0.77 12.34 16.34
N LEU A 108 1.40 13.16 15.49
CA LEU A 108 2.83 13.10 15.27
C LEU A 108 3.60 14.06 16.17
N ASP A 109 4.67 13.56 16.74
CA ASP A 109 5.72 14.31 17.40
C ASP A 109 6.90 14.60 16.43
N LYS A 110 7.92 15.27 16.94
CA LYS A 110 9.10 15.68 16.17
C LYS A 110 9.84 14.49 15.52
N ASP A 111 9.97 13.39 16.25
CA ASP A 111 10.76 12.20 15.83
C ASP A 111 9.90 11.15 15.10
N ASP A 112 8.62 11.43 14.93
CA ASP A 112 7.70 10.53 14.26
C ASP A 112 7.88 10.57 12.74
N ILE A 113 7.75 9.40 12.10
CA ILE A 113 7.83 9.22 10.65
C ILE A 113 6.73 8.27 10.18
N LEU A 114 6.04 8.64 9.12
CA LEU A 114 5.00 7.82 8.51
C LEU A 114 5.61 6.89 7.46
N VAL A 115 5.37 5.59 7.59
CA VAL A 115 5.82 4.56 6.65
C VAL A 115 4.61 4.08 5.87
N ILE A 116 4.36 4.69 4.73
CA ILE A 116 3.15 4.54 3.92
C ILE A 116 3.40 3.54 2.81
N GLU A 117 2.57 2.50 2.72
CA GLU A 117 2.70 1.48 1.68
C GLU A 117 1.43 1.33 0.85
N GLY A 118 1.60 1.18 -0.45
CA GLY A 118 0.51 0.94 -1.40
C GLY A 118 1.02 0.88 -2.83
N ILE A 119 0.20 0.42 -3.75
CA ILE A 119 0.61 0.35 -5.17
C ILE A 119 0.89 1.75 -5.74
N HIS A 120 0.17 2.77 -5.25
CA HIS A 120 0.31 4.17 -5.65
C HIS A 120 1.36 4.96 -4.85
N GLY A 121 2.19 4.31 -4.02
CA GLY A 121 3.15 5.00 -3.15
C GLY A 121 4.16 5.88 -3.90
N LEU A 122 4.45 5.64 -5.16
CA LEU A 122 5.32 6.48 -5.99
C LEU A 122 4.56 7.49 -6.85
N ASN A 123 3.23 7.39 -6.94
CA ASN A 123 2.41 8.28 -7.73
C ASN A 123 2.27 9.63 -7.02
N ASP A 124 2.72 10.71 -7.67
CA ASP A 124 2.63 12.05 -7.10
C ASP A 124 1.17 12.54 -6.96
N ARG A 125 0.23 11.99 -7.74
CA ARG A 125 -1.20 12.30 -7.59
C ARG A 125 -1.77 11.78 -6.26
N LEU A 126 -1.26 10.67 -5.71
CA LEU A 126 -1.70 10.19 -4.39
C LEU A 126 -1.37 11.19 -3.28
N SER A 127 -0.19 11.77 -3.33
CA SER A 127 0.35 12.64 -2.26
C SER A 127 0.64 14.04 -2.77
N TYR A 128 -0.29 14.58 -3.56
CA TYR A 128 -0.11 15.85 -4.28
C TYR A 128 0.07 17.05 -3.33
N ALA A 129 -0.58 17.01 -2.18
CA ALA A 129 -0.53 18.11 -1.20
C ALA A 129 0.70 18.05 -0.28
N LEU A 130 1.42 16.93 -0.23
CA LEU A 130 2.56 16.75 0.66
C LEU A 130 3.85 17.33 0.04
N PRO A 131 4.68 18.05 0.83
CA PRO A 131 5.94 18.60 0.34
C PRO A 131 6.87 17.53 -0.23
N LYS A 132 7.45 17.76 -1.40
CA LYS A 132 8.32 16.78 -2.08
C LYS A 132 9.57 16.45 -1.25
N GLU A 133 10.13 17.45 -0.61
CA GLU A 133 11.33 17.33 0.24
C GLU A 133 11.10 16.50 1.50
N SER A 134 9.84 16.39 1.98
CA SER A 134 9.48 15.59 3.15
C SER A 134 9.29 14.10 2.81
N LYS A 135 9.27 13.73 1.53
CA LYS A 135 9.03 12.36 1.05
C LYS A 135 10.33 11.62 0.75
N PHE A 136 10.38 10.33 1.09
CA PHE A 136 11.40 9.37 0.65
C PHE A 136 10.69 8.21 -0.06
N LYS A 137 10.94 8.03 -1.34
CA LYS A 137 10.24 7.06 -2.18
C LYS A 137 11.05 5.77 -2.33
N ILE A 138 10.40 4.63 -2.15
CA ILE A 138 10.99 3.28 -2.26
C ILE A 138 10.13 2.45 -3.22
N TYR A 139 10.78 1.88 -4.24
CA TYR A 139 10.18 0.84 -5.07
C TYR A 139 10.60 -0.54 -4.57
N LEU A 140 9.64 -1.42 -4.32
CA LEU A 140 9.86 -2.78 -3.89
C LEU A 140 9.56 -3.76 -5.01
N SER A 141 10.61 -4.42 -5.53
CA SER A 141 10.49 -5.50 -6.50
C SER A 141 10.61 -6.86 -5.79
N ALA A 142 9.63 -7.74 -6.05
CA ALA A 142 9.66 -9.10 -5.54
C ALA A 142 10.34 -10.01 -6.56
N LEU A 143 11.65 -10.09 -6.53
CA LEU A 143 12.40 -11.03 -7.36
C LEU A 143 12.37 -12.42 -6.71
N THR A 144 11.81 -13.41 -7.43
CA THR A 144 11.90 -14.82 -7.02
C THR A 144 13.25 -15.36 -7.49
N GLN A 145 14.06 -15.84 -6.55
CA GLN A 145 15.40 -16.36 -6.82
C GLN A 145 15.44 -17.90 -6.87
N LEU A 146 14.26 -18.54 -6.82
CA LEU A 146 14.15 -19.98 -6.82
C LEU A 146 14.03 -20.50 -8.25
N ASN A 147 14.79 -21.56 -8.54
CA ASN A 147 14.70 -22.32 -9.79
C ASN A 147 13.82 -23.57 -9.57
N ILE A 148 13.13 -23.98 -10.63
CA ILE A 148 12.41 -25.26 -10.69
C ILE A 148 13.42 -26.36 -11.03
N ASP A 149 14.36 -26.03 -11.90
CA ASP A 149 15.45 -26.90 -12.34
C ASP A 149 16.70 -26.05 -12.69
N GLU A 150 17.72 -26.64 -13.31
CA GLU A 150 18.99 -25.96 -13.66
C GLU A 150 18.81 -24.79 -14.64
N HIS A 151 17.74 -24.76 -15.41
CA HIS A 151 17.52 -23.77 -16.49
C HIS A 151 16.28 -22.90 -16.29
N ASN A 152 15.32 -23.31 -15.43
CA ASN A 152 14.02 -22.67 -15.30
C ASN A 152 13.86 -22.01 -13.92
N ARG A 153 13.80 -20.69 -13.91
CA ARG A 153 13.47 -19.92 -12.72
C ARG A 153 11.94 -19.81 -12.58
N ILE A 154 11.44 -19.85 -11.35
CA ILE A 154 10.04 -19.54 -11.06
C ILE A 154 9.79 -18.06 -11.46
N PRO A 155 8.83 -17.78 -12.36
CA PRO A 155 8.47 -16.42 -12.71
C PRO A 155 8.01 -15.63 -11.46
N THR A 156 8.44 -14.39 -11.35
CA THR A 156 8.06 -13.52 -10.23
C THR A 156 6.53 -13.34 -10.14
N THR A 157 5.86 -13.31 -11.30
CA THR A 157 4.40 -13.24 -11.39
C THR A 157 3.72 -14.44 -10.74
N ASP A 158 4.23 -15.64 -10.94
CA ASP A 158 3.65 -16.88 -10.42
C ASP A 158 3.84 -16.98 -8.91
N GLY A 159 5.04 -16.64 -8.44
CA GLY A 159 5.31 -16.54 -7.00
C GLY A 159 4.39 -15.54 -6.30
N ARG A 160 4.12 -14.38 -6.92
CA ARG A 160 3.19 -13.37 -6.40
C ARG A 160 1.73 -13.84 -6.44
N LEU A 161 1.31 -14.53 -7.50
CA LEU A 161 -0.03 -15.10 -7.61
C LEU A 161 -0.29 -16.12 -6.49
N ILE A 162 0.63 -17.05 -6.26
CA ILE A 162 0.52 -18.04 -5.17
C ILE A 162 0.41 -17.33 -3.82
N ARG A 163 1.27 -16.34 -3.55
CA ARG A 163 1.20 -15.54 -2.32
C ARG A 163 -0.12 -14.81 -2.17
N ARG A 164 -0.68 -14.28 -3.28
CA ARG A 164 -1.98 -13.61 -3.27
C ARG A 164 -3.11 -14.59 -2.96
N ILE A 165 -3.11 -15.78 -3.56
CA ILE A 165 -4.10 -16.84 -3.28
C ILE A 165 -4.12 -17.16 -1.79
N VAL A 166 -2.94 -17.42 -1.21
CA VAL A 166 -2.82 -17.74 0.22
C VAL A 166 -3.31 -16.59 1.11
N ARG A 167 -2.90 -15.35 0.83
CA ARG A 167 -3.32 -14.17 1.59
C ARG A 167 -4.83 -13.95 1.50
N ASP A 168 -5.38 -13.95 0.30
CA ASP A 168 -6.78 -13.62 0.05
C ASP A 168 -7.71 -14.67 0.67
N ALA A 169 -7.32 -15.95 0.64
CA ALA A 169 -8.04 -17.01 1.34
C ALA A 169 -8.02 -16.82 2.87
N ARG A 170 -6.87 -16.45 3.43
CA ARG A 170 -6.71 -16.31 4.90
C ARG A 170 -7.33 -15.05 5.48
N THR A 171 -7.26 -13.92 4.77
CA THR A 171 -7.56 -12.59 5.34
C THR A 171 -8.75 -11.90 4.68
N ARG A 172 -9.08 -12.23 3.44
CA ARG A 172 -10.11 -11.54 2.64
C ARG A 172 -11.34 -12.39 2.35
N GLY A 173 -11.30 -13.69 2.69
CA GLY A 173 -12.40 -14.62 2.43
C GLY A 173 -12.63 -14.90 0.93
N THR A 174 -11.62 -14.68 0.10
CA THR A 174 -11.68 -14.88 -1.36
C THR A 174 -11.08 -16.22 -1.72
N SER A 175 -11.79 -17.01 -2.53
CA SER A 175 -11.32 -18.33 -2.98
C SER A 175 -10.14 -18.22 -3.96
N ALA A 176 -9.39 -19.33 -4.10
CA ALA A 176 -8.31 -19.42 -5.10
C ALA A 176 -8.83 -19.17 -6.52
N LYS A 177 -10.00 -19.72 -6.86
CA LYS A 177 -10.64 -19.54 -8.17
C LYS A 177 -10.92 -18.06 -8.47
N GLU A 178 -11.51 -17.34 -7.51
CA GLU A 178 -11.79 -15.90 -7.65
C GLU A 178 -10.50 -15.08 -7.74
N THR A 179 -9.47 -15.44 -6.96
CA THR A 179 -8.17 -14.76 -7.01
C THR A 179 -7.52 -14.92 -8.38
N ILE A 180 -7.54 -16.14 -8.95
CA ILE A 180 -7.02 -16.43 -10.29
C ILE A 180 -7.80 -15.67 -11.36
N ALA A 181 -9.14 -15.66 -11.27
CA ALA A 181 -9.99 -14.94 -12.22
C ALA A 181 -9.69 -13.42 -12.24
N ARG A 182 -9.39 -12.83 -11.09
CA ARG A 182 -9.06 -11.40 -10.96
C ARG A 182 -7.60 -11.07 -11.32
N TRP A 183 -6.72 -12.05 -11.41
CA TRP A 183 -5.29 -11.80 -11.61
C TRP A 183 -4.94 -11.00 -12.87
N PRO A 184 -5.57 -11.23 -14.03
CA PRO A 184 -5.34 -10.40 -15.22
C PRO A 184 -5.66 -8.92 -15.00
N SER A 185 -6.75 -8.59 -14.30
CA SER A 185 -7.13 -7.20 -13.97
C SER A 185 -6.09 -6.56 -13.06
N VAL A 186 -5.60 -7.29 -12.04
CA VAL A 186 -4.53 -6.82 -11.16
C VAL A 186 -3.26 -6.51 -11.95
N ARG A 187 -2.88 -7.40 -12.86
CA ARG A 187 -1.70 -7.20 -13.72
C ARG A 187 -1.81 -5.95 -14.58
N ARG A 188 -2.95 -5.73 -15.24
CA ARG A 188 -3.19 -4.49 -16.01
C ARG A 188 -3.09 -3.25 -15.13
N GLY A 189 -3.69 -3.26 -13.95
CA GLY A 189 -3.60 -2.14 -13.02
C GLY A 189 -2.16 -1.85 -12.55
N GLU A 190 -1.35 -2.88 -12.34
CA GLU A 190 0.08 -2.73 -12.03
C GLU A 190 0.85 -2.07 -13.20
N GLU A 191 0.61 -2.53 -14.43
CA GLU A 191 1.23 -1.98 -15.63
C GLU A 191 0.88 -0.50 -15.86
N GLN A 192 -0.35 -0.11 -15.55
CA GLN A 192 -0.81 1.27 -15.72
C GLN A 192 -0.34 2.23 -14.60
N ASN A 193 -0.10 1.72 -13.39
CA ASN A 193 0.10 2.58 -12.22
C ASN A 193 1.47 2.46 -11.54
N ILE A 194 2.27 1.45 -11.87
CA ILE A 194 3.56 1.19 -11.20
C ILE A 194 4.75 1.25 -12.17
N PHE A 195 4.57 0.84 -13.44
CA PHE A 195 5.64 0.71 -14.43
C PHE A 195 5.66 1.82 -15.46
#